data_f56d1ea096ba42322bf2a03c89019565
#
_entry.id   f56d1ea096ba42322bf2a03c89019565
#
_cell.length_a   1.000
_cell.length_b   1.000
_cell.length_c   1.000
_cell.angle_alpha   90.00
_cell.angle_beta   90.00
_cell.angle_gamma   90.00
#
_symmetry.space_group_name_H-M   'P 1'
#
loop_
_entity.id
_entity.type
_entity.pdbx_description
1 polymer ?
#
loop_
_entity_poly.entity_id
_entity_poly.type
_entity_poly.pdbx_seq_one_letter_code
_entity_poly.pdbx_strand_id
1 'polypeptide(L)'
;MQPTDRPRTPILEVCVDSVAGLDAAIDGGAGRVELCSALSVGGLTPSAGLMAAAAAAGIPCFVLIRPRAGDFVYGRRDVDVMRRDIDQARSLGLAGVVIGASRPEHELDEEVLRRLISHATGLPVVLHRAFDLVSDSAAALESAVQLGFRRVLTSGGASDALTGCEVIRQLVSQAGDRIEVMAGAGVRPDNVADLMRRSGVTAVHSSCSSIEPDAPGALGGHARALGFYPTSHRVTDAQVIRAMLAAMQAA
;
A
#
# COMPACT_ATOMS: atom_id res chain seq x y z
N MET A 1 10.77 17.26 27.14
CA MET A 1 9.33 17.27 26.86
C MET A 1 8.94 15.82 26.66
N GLN A 2 8.16 15.22 27.58
CA GLN A 2 7.79 13.80 27.47
C GLN A 2 6.92 13.59 26.24
N PRO A 3 7.05 12.47 25.49
CA PRO A 3 6.18 12.14 24.39
C PRO A 3 4.75 12.07 24.91
N THR A 4 3.82 12.73 24.23
CA THR A 4 2.39 12.67 24.56
C THR A 4 1.91 11.25 24.32
N ASP A 5 1.68 10.52 25.42
CA ASP A 5 1.12 9.17 25.49
C ASP A 5 -0.39 9.20 25.10
N ARG A 6 -0.69 9.67 23.89
CA ARG A 6 -2.01 9.48 23.29
C ARG A 6 -1.96 8.23 22.44
N PRO A 7 -2.74 7.21 22.77
CA PRO A 7 -2.84 6.03 21.89
C PRO A 7 -3.22 6.53 20.49
N ARG A 8 -2.37 6.25 19.52
CA ARG A 8 -2.65 6.58 18.11
C ARG A 8 -3.83 5.71 17.69
N THR A 9 -4.92 6.31 17.23
CA THR A 9 -6.04 5.55 16.68
C THR A 9 -5.55 4.67 15.53
N PRO A 10 -5.79 3.36 15.61
CA PRO A 10 -5.38 2.45 14.53
C PRO A 10 -5.96 2.87 13.18
N ILE A 11 -5.15 2.76 12.13
CA ILE A 11 -5.54 3.14 10.76
C ILE A 11 -5.54 1.90 9.87
N LEU A 12 -6.67 1.68 9.20
CA LEU A 12 -6.79 0.71 8.10
C LEU A 12 -6.61 1.46 6.78
N GLU A 13 -5.58 1.07 6.03
CA GLU A 13 -5.38 1.45 4.65
C GLU A 13 -5.86 0.31 3.75
N VAL A 14 -6.74 0.62 2.78
CA VAL A 14 -7.29 -0.37 1.85
C VAL A 14 -6.76 -0.10 0.45
N CYS A 15 -6.13 -1.11 -0.20
CA CYS A 15 -5.74 -0.98 -1.59
C CYS A 15 -6.90 -1.34 -2.51
N VAL A 16 -7.13 -0.46 -3.50
CA VAL A 16 -8.23 -0.59 -4.47
C VAL A 16 -7.74 -0.30 -5.89
N ASP A 17 -8.35 -0.92 -6.90
CA ASP A 17 -8.00 -0.75 -8.32
C ASP A 17 -9.21 -0.47 -9.23
N SER A 18 -10.33 -0.11 -8.64
CA SER A 18 -11.57 0.20 -9.36
C SER A 18 -12.40 1.24 -8.60
N VAL A 19 -13.34 1.88 -9.30
CA VAL A 19 -14.31 2.80 -8.68
C VAL A 19 -15.18 2.05 -7.67
N ALA A 20 -15.67 0.86 -8.01
CA ALA A 20 -16.45 0.02 -7.10
C ALA A 20 -15.67 -0.34 -5.83
N GLY A 21 -14.36 -0.63 -5.96
CA GLY A 21 -13.47 -0.87 -4.81
C GLY A 21 -13.29 0.37 -3.95
N LEU A 22 -13.18 1.56 -4.57
CA LEU A 22 -13.12 2.84 -3.86
C LEU A 22 -14.40 3.10 -3.07
N ASP A 23 -15.56 2.91 -3.70
CA ASP A 23 -16.86 3.07 -3.04
C ASP A 23 -17.00 2.10 -1.86
N ALA A 24 -16.61 0.83 -2.05
CA ALA A 24 -16.63 -0.18 -0.99
C ALA A 24 -15.69 0.18 0.18
N ALA A 25 -14.53 0.79 -0.11
CA ALA A 25 -13.60 1.25 0.91
C ALA A 25 -14.20 2.38 1.77
N ILE A 26 -14.89 3.31 1.14
CA ILE A 26 -15.61 4.41 1.81
C ILE A 26 -16.76 3.87 2.65
N ASP A 27 -17.62 3.05 2.05
CA ASP A 27 -18.78 2.45 2.72
C ASP A 27 -18.39 1.56 3.88
N GLY A 28 -17.25 0.89 3.78
CA GLY A 28 -16.67 0.06 4.83
C GLY A 28 -16.05 0.85 5.98
N GLY A 29 -15.74 2.14 5.78
CA GLY A 29 -15.15 3.02 6.78
C GLY A 29 -13.62 2.96 6.83
N ALA A 30 -12.95 2.66 5.70
CA ALA A 30 -11.49 2.71 5.61
C ALA A 30 -10.94 4.09 6.05
N GLY A 31 -9.81 4.10 6.75
CA GLY A 31 -9.18 5.34 7.20
C GLY A 31 -8.45 6.08 6.08
N ARG A 32 -7.97 5.35 5.06
CA ARG A 32 -7.35 5.86 3.83
C ARG A 32 -7.31 4.77 2.77
N VAL A 33 -7.01 5.16 1.55
CA VAL A 33 -6.92 4.27 0.39
C VAL A 33 -5.55 4.36 -0.26
N GLU A 34 -4.99 3.21 -0.66
CA GLU A 34 -3.96 3.16 -1.68
C GLU A 34 -4.62 2.86 -3.02
N LEU A 35 -4.51 3.80 -3.96
CA LEU A 35 -5.11 3.69 -5.29
C LEU A 35 -4.11 3.07 -6.27
N CYS A 36 -4.53 1.96 -6.84
CA CYS A 36 -3.74 1.15 -7.76
C CYS A 36 -4.49 0.92 -9.08
N SER A 37 -3.88 0.18 -9.95
CA SER A 37 -4.50 -0.66 -10.98
C SER A 37 -3.85 -2.04 -10.91
N ALA A 38 -4.48 -3.05 -11.50
CA ALA A 38 -3.90 -4.39 -11.67
C ALA A 38 -3.32 -4.99 -10.36
N LEU A 39 -4.11 -5.04 -9.29
CA LEU A 39 -3.72 -5.62 -8.00
C LEU A 39 -3.25 -7.08 -8.11
N SER A 40 -3.68 -7.81 -9.15
CA SER A 40 -3.26 -9.19 -9.44
C SER A 40 -1.75 -9.34 -9.71
N VAL A 41 -1.07 -8.26 -10.10
CA VAL A 41 0.40 -8.22 -10.27
C VAL A 41 1.10 -7.38 -9.19
N GLY A 42 0.43 -7.17 -8.07
CA GLY A 42 0.94 -6.38 -6.95
C GLY A 42 0.72 -4.87 -7.07
N GLY A 43 -0.18 -4.45 -7.96
CA GLY A 43 -0.52 -3.06 -8.18
C GLY A 43 0.40 -2.35 -9.18
N LEU A 44 -0.18 -1.51 -10.00
CA LEU A 44 0.49 -0.57 -10.92
C LEU A 44 -0.11 0.83 -10.75
N THR A 45 0.50 1.84 -11.37
CA THR A 45 -0.05 3.20 -11.39
C THR A 45 -1.46 3.19 -11.99
N PRO A 46 -2.46 3.79 -11.31
CA PRO A 46 -3.83 3.86 -11.80
C PRO A 46 -3.95 4.84 -12.97
N SER A 47 -5.02 4.73 -13.76
CA SER A 47 -5.31 5.68 -14.82
C SER A 47 -5.62 7.08 -14.26
N ALA A 48 -5.39 8.11 -15.08
CA ALA A 48 -5.75 9.49 -14.74
C ALA A 48 -7.24 9.64 -14.39
N GLY A 49 -8.12 8.89 -15.06
CA GLY A 49 -9.56 8.88 -14.78
C GLY A 49 -9.88 8.31 -13.39
N LEU A 50 -9.23 7.22 -13.00
CA LEU A 50 -9.41 6.64 -11.67
C LEU A 50 -8.82 7.54 -10.57
N MET A 51 -7.68 8.20 -10.83
CA MET A 51 -7.13 9.22 -9.92
C MET A 51 -8.10 10.40 -9.72
N ALA A 52 -8.75 10.87 -10.80
CA ALA A 52 -9.74 11.96 -10.72
C ALA A 52 -10.97 11.54 -9.90
N ALA A 53 -11.47 10.32 -10.08
CA ALA A 53 -12.57 9.79 -9.28
C ALA A 53 -12.19 9.72 -7.79
N ALA A 54 -10.98 9.25 -7.47
CA ALA A 54 -10.50 9.17 -6.09
C ALA A 54 -10.30 10.55 -5.45
N ALA A 55 -9.84 11.54 -6.20
CA ALA A 55 -9.71 12.92 -5.72
C ALA A 55 -11.05 13.53 -5.29
N ALA A 56 -12.15 13.15 -5.96
CA ALA A 56 -13.51 13.60 -5.64
C ALA A 56 -14.17 12.79 -4.50
N ALA A 57 -13.58 11.69 -4.06
CA ALA A 57 -14.24 10.74 -3.17
C ALA A 57 -14.22 11.12 -1.68
N GLY A 58 -13.47 12.14 -1.28
CA GLY A 58 -13.46 12.66 0.11
C GLY A 58 -12.72 11.80 1.13
N ILE A 59 -12.02 10.76 0.71
CA ILE A 59 -11.15 9.92 1.55
C ILE A 59 -9.68 10.21 1.24
N PRO A 60 -8.76 10.23 2.23
CA PRO A 60 -7.33 10.36 1.95
C PRO A 60 -6.85 9.25 1.01
N CYS A 61 -6.37 9.61 -0.16
CA CYS A 61 -5.95 8.67 -1.19
C CYS A 61 -4.47 8.85 -1.54
N PHE A 62 -3.70 7.78 -1.38
CA PHE A 62 -2.30 7.67 -1.79
C PHE A 62 -2.22 6.89 -3.11
N VAL A 63 -1.49 7.40 -4.09
CA VAL A 63 -1.42 6.79 -5.42
C VAL A 63 -0.16 5.95 -5.54
N LEU A 64 -0.33 4.69 -5.92
CA LEU A 64 0.81 3.86 -6.27
C LEU A 64 1.44 4.35 -7.58
N ILE A 65 2.73 4.66 -7.52
CA ILE A 65 3.53 5.06 -8.67
C ILE A 65 4.48 3.90 -9.01
N ARG A 66 4.01 2.98 -9.84
CA ARG A 66 4.72 1.80 -10.31
C ARG A 66 4.41 1.60 -11.81
N PRO A 67 5.36 1.92 -12.70
CA PRO A 67 5.08 2.04 -14.13
C PRO A 67 4.89 0.68 -14.83
N ARG A 68 5.39 -0.41 -14.26
CA ARG A 68 5.34 -1.76 -14.84
C ARG A 68 5.35 -2.85 -13.78
N ALA A 69 4.86 -4.03 -14.13
CA ALA A 69 4.99 -5.24 -13.33
C ALA A 69 6.46 -5.75 -13.32
N GLY A 70 6.73 -6.74 -12.49
CA GLY A 70 8.06 -7.33 -12.29
C GLY A 70 8.82 -6.66 -11.15
N ASP A 71 10.13 -6.56 -11.29
CA ASP A 71 11.03 -5.98 -10.31
C ASP A 71 10.84 -4.46 -10.13
N PHE A 72 11.62 -3.89 -9.23
CA PHE A 72 11.63 -2.44 -8.94
C PHE A 72 12.94 -1.77 -9.37
N VAL A 73 13.70 -2.41 -10.29
CA VAL A 73 14.93 -1.85 -10.87
C VAL A 73 14.56 -1.02 -12.08
N TYR A 74 14.60 0.29 -11.97
CA TYR A 74 14.07 1.21 -12.97
C TYR A 74 15.14 1.89 -13.80
N GLY A 75 14.96 1.87 -15.12
CA GLY A 75 15.75 2.66 -16.05
C GLY A 75 15.27 4.13 -16.09
N ARG A 76 16.07 4.96 -16.78
CA ARG A 76 15.78 6.39 -16.91
C ARG A 76 14.35 6.67 -17.41
N ARG A 77 13.89 5.88 -18.41
CA ARG A 77 12.54 6.06 -18.98
C ARG A 77 11.42 5.71 -17.99
N ASP A 78 11.61 4.67 -17.17
CA ASP A 78 10.66 4.34 -16.12
C ASP A 78 10.54 5.49 -15.12
N VAL A 79 11.69 6.03 -14.68
CA VAL A 79 11.74 7.18 -13.76
C VAL A 79 11.06 8.42 -14.35
N ASP A 80 11.22 8.67 -15.67
CA ASP A 80 10.55 9.78 -16.34
C ASP A 80 9.01 9.60 -16.39
N VAL A 81 8.52 8.35 -16.55
CA VAL A 81 7.09 8.02 -16.43
C VAL A 81 6.61 8.26 -15.00
N MET A 82 7.31 7.70 -14.00
CA MET A 82 6.96 7.87 -12.59
C MET A 82 6.84 9.35 -12.19
N ARG A 83 7.73 10.21 -12.67
CA ARG A 83 7.66 11.66 -12.39
C ARG A 83 6.39 12.29 -12.95
N ARG A 84 5.96 11.93 -14.16
CA ARG A 84 4.72 12.43 -14.76
C ARG A 84 3.49 11.94 -14.00
N ASP A 85 3.51 10.71 -13.52
CA ASP A 85 2.44 10.15 -12.69
C ASP A 85 2.35 10.88 -11.33
N ILE A 86 3.49 11.25 -10.73
CA ILE A 86 3.55 12.10 -9.53
C ILE A 86 2.95 13.49 -9.82
N ASP A 87 3.27 14.09 -10.97
CA ASP A 87 2.69 15.38 -11.36
C ASP A 87 1.17 15.29 -11.51
N GLN A 88 0.67 14.20 -12.09
CA GLN A 88 -0.76 13.95 -12.21
C GLN A 88 -1.42 13.83 -10.83
N ALA A 89 -0.85 13.03 -9.92
CA ALA A 89 -1.37 12.90 -8.56
C ALA A 89 -1.42 14.26 -7.82
N ARG A 90 -0.36 15.05 -7.94
CA ARG A 90 -0.27 16.40 -7.38
C ARG A 90 -1.32 17.34 -7.96
N SER A 91 -1.49 17.37 -9.28
CA SER A 91 -2.44 18.25 -9.96
C SER A 91 -3.89 18.00 -9.57
N LEU A 92 -4.21 16.77 -9.20
CA LEU A 92 -5.53 16.36 -8.72
C LEU A 92 -5.72 16.54 -7.19
N GLY A 93 -4.70 17.00 -6.47
CA GLY A 93 -4.79 17.23 -5.02
C GLY A 93 -4.89 15.93 -4.19
N LEU A 94 -4.37 14.82 -4.70
CA LEU A 94 -4.35 13.55 -3.96
C LEU A 94 -3.45 13.64 -2.73
N ALA A 95 -3.72 12.82 -1.70
CA ALA A 95 -3.13 12.95 -0.36
C ALA A 95 -1.64 12.60 -0.29
N GLY A 96 -1.12 11.87 -1.28
CA GLY A 96 0.28 11.49 -1.36
C GLY A 96 0.55 10.43 -2.43
N VAL A 97 1.78 9.96 -2.48
CA VAL A 97 2.21 8.93 -3.43
C VAL A 97 2.94 7.79 -2.73
N VAL A 98 2.85 6.61 -3.32
CA VAL A 98 3.54 5.40 -2.86
C VAL A 98 4.55 5.01 -3.93
N ILE A 99 5.83 4.94 -3.57
CA ILE A 99 6.93 4.63 -4.48
C ILE A 99 7.87 3.60 -3.87
N GLY A 100 8.72 3.03 -4.69
CA GLY A 100 9.87 2.23 -4.27
C GLY A 100 10.75 1.98 -5.48
N ALA A 101 12.04 1.80 -5.26
CA ALA A 101 13.01 1.43 -6.27
C ALA A 101 14.10 0.59 -5.61
N SER A 102 14.57 -0.42 -6.32
CA SER A 102 15.59 -1.36 -5.85
C SER A 102 16.77 -1.41 -6.81
N ARG A 103 17.91 -1.82 -6.28
CA ARG A 103 19.08 -2.26 -7.05
C ARG A 103 19.09 -3.78 -7.18
N PRO A 104 19.80 -4.33 -8.17
CA PRO A 104 19.92 -5.79 -8.32
C PRO A 104 20.53 -6.49 -7.10
N GLU A 105 21.32 -5.76 -6.30
CA GLU A 105 22.05 -6.23 -5.11
C GLU A 105 21.17 -6.35 -3.87
N HIS A 106 19.85 -6.32 -4.01
CA HIS A 106 18.90 -6.36 -2.89
C HIS A 106 19.05 -5.18 -1.91
N GLU A 107 19.21 -4.00 -2.46
CA GLU A 107 19.26 -2.72 -1.76
C GLU A 107 18.22 -1.76 -2.32
N LEU A 108 17.86 -0.73 -1.55
CA LEU A 108 17.07 0.40 -2.07
C LEU A 108 17.94 1.22 -3.03
N ASP A 109 17.36 1.62 -4.18
CA ASP A 109 18.00 2.59 -5.07
C ASP A 109 17.77 4.01 -4.54
N GLU A 110 18.63 4.42 -3.60
CA GLU A 110 18.51 5.74 -2.95
C GLU A 110 18.65 6.90 -3.94
N GLU A 111 19.39 6.73 -5.02
CA GLU A 111 19.53 7.79 -6.03
C GLU A 111 18.21 8.04 -6.75
N VAL A 112 17.57 6.97 -7.24
CA VAL A 112 16.25 7.05 -7.87
C VAL A 112 15.21 7.55 -6.86
N LEU A 113 15.19 7.01 -5.65
CA LEU A 113 14.25 7.42 -4.60
C LEU A 113 14.40 8.89 -4.24
N ARG A 114 15.62 9.39 -4.05
CA ARG A 114 15.88 10.82 -3.76
C ARG A 114 15.37 11.72 -4.88
N ARG A 115 15.55 11.33 -6.14
CA ARG A 115 15.04 12.07 -7.31
C ARG A 115 13.52 12.12 -7.34
N LEU A 116 12.85 11.00 -7.06
CA LEU A 116 11.38 10.91 -7.02
C LEU A 116 10.80 11.70 -5.84
N ILE A 117 11.38 11.59 -4.64
CA ILE A 117 10.96 12.33 -3.45
C ILE A 117 11.13 13.84 -3.67
N SER A 118 12.28 14.28 -4.20
CA SER A 118 12.49 15.70 -4.54
C SER A 118 11.47 16.18 -5.56
N HIS A 119 11.08 15.32 -6.52
CA HIS A 119 10.05 15.66 -7.50
C HIS A 119 8.66 15.69 -6.88
N ALA A 120 8.38 14.86 -5.88
CA ALA A 120 7.11 14.80 -5.15
C ALA A 120 6.94 15.93 -4.12
N THR A 121 7.79 16.98 -4.12
CA THR A 121 7.72 18.09 -3.15
C THR A 121 6.29 18.56 -2.91
N GLY A 122 5.93 18.63 -1.62
CA GLY A 122 4.58 19.00 -1.17
C GLY A 122 3.62 17.82 -1.01
N LEU A 123 3.97 16.62 -1.47
CA LEU A 123 3.20 15.39 -1.25
C LEU A 123 3.91 14.49 -0.22
N PRO A 124 3.20 13.95 0.77
CA PRO A 124 3.71 12.83 1.58
C PRO A 124 4.06 11.64 0.69
N VAL A 125 5.22 11.02 0.95
CA VAL A 125 5.73 9.89 0.18
C VAL A 125 5.81 8.65 1.07
N VAL A 126 5.32 7.52 0.57
CA VAL A 126 5.30 6.21 1.25
C VAL A 126 6.21 5.25 0.48
N LEU A 127 7.01 4.47 1.19
CA LEU A 127 7.81 3.39 0.61
C LEU A 127 6.99 2.10 0.60
N HIS A 128 6.77 1.54 -0.58
CA HIS A 128 6.06 0.27 -0.75
C HIS A 128 6.96 -0.95 -0.47
N ARG A 129 6.41 -2.15 -0.70
CA ARG A 129 7.03 -3.44 -0.42
C ARG A 129 8.33 -3.76 -1.20
N ALA A 130 8.87 -2.85 -2.00
CA ALA A 130 10.28 -2.95 -2.41
C ALA A 130 11.22 -3.00 -1.19
N PHE A 131 10.77 -2.46 -0.05
CA PHE A 131 11.42 -2.60 1.25
C PHE A 131 11.57 -4.06 1.72
N ASP A 132 10.65 -4.96 1.33
CA ASP A 132 10.72 -6.37 1.72
C ASP A 132 11.78 -7.18 0.92
N LEU A 133 12.37 -6.58 -0.12
CA LEU A 133 13.39 -7.24 -0.96
C LEU A 133 14.82 -6.93 -0.53
N VAL A 134 15.02 -6.06 0.45
CA VAL A 134 16.37 -5.71 0.90
C VAL A 134 16.97 -6.78 1.79
N SER A 135 18.28 -6.93 1.73
CA SER A 135 19.02 -7.89 2.57
C SER A 135 19.15 -7.43 4.03
N ASP A 136 19.17 -6.11 4.28
CA ASP A 136 19.24 -5.50 5.62
C ASP A 136 18.09 -4.49 5.79
N SER A 137 17.01 -4.94 6.40
CA SER A 137 15.83 -4.11 6.64
C SER A 137 16.07 -3.00 7.68
N ALA A 138 16.99 -3.21 8.62
CA ALA A 138 17.32 -2.21 9.63
C ALA A 138 18.07 -1.03 9.00
N ALA A 139 19.07 -1.30 8.16
CA ALA A 139 19.78 -0.26 7.41
C ALA A 139 18.85 0.45 6.42
N ALA A 140 17.98 -0.31 5.71
CA ALA A 140 17.02 0.26 4.78
C ALA A 140 15.98 1.17 5.47
N LEU A 141 15.60 0.88 6.71
CA LEU A 141 14.74 1.77 7.50
C LEU A 141 15.42 3.11 7.80
N GLU A 142 16.69 3.11 8.15
CA GLU A 142 17.44 4.35 8.35
C GLU A 142 17.56 5.15 7.04
N SER A 143 17.82 4.49 5.92
CA SER A 143 17.80 5.12 4.59
C SER A 143 16.45 5.75 4.31
N ALA A 144 15.34 5.05 4.59
CA ALA A 144 13.99 5.57 4.39
C ALA A 144 13.72 6.82 5.26
N VAL A 145 14.17 6.82 6.52
CA VAL A 145 14.08 7.98 7.41
C VAL A 145 14.88 9.16 6.85
N GLN A 146 16.14 8.94 6.43
CA GLN A 146 17.02 9.98 5.90
C GLN A 146 16.52 10.55 4.58
N LEU A 147 15.89 9.73 3.74
CA LEU A 147 15.26 10.16 2.49
C LEU A 147 13.98 10.96 2.70
N GLY A 148 13.38 10.89 3.90
CA GLY A 148 12.18 11.65 4.25
C GLY A 148 10.86 10.94 3.90
N PHE A 149 10.86 9.62 3.82
CA PHE A 149 9.60 8.88 3.71
C PHE A 149 8.72 9.10 4.95
N ARG A 150 7.44 9.30 4.72
CA ARG A 150 6.44 9.43 5.77
C ARG A 150 6.12 8.08 6.42
N ARG A 151 6.19 7.00 5.63
CA ARG A 151 5.74 5.65 6.00
C ARG A 151 6.49 4.60 5.20
N VAL A 152 6.64 3.42 5.79
CA VAL A 152 7.08 2.21 5.09
C VAL A 152 6.02 1.12 5.22
N LEU A 153 5.67 0.46 4.09
CA LEU A 153 4.82 -0.73 4.04
C LEU A 153 5.71 -1.97 3.97
N THR A 154 5.51 -2.90 4.90
CA THR A 154 6.35 -4.10 4.99
C THR A 154 5.56 -5.32 5.49
N SER A 155 5.99 -6.50 5.06
CA SER A 155 5.64 -7.79 5.66
C SER A 155 6.75 -8.34 6.57
N GLY A 156 7.77 -7.52 6.88
CA GLY A 156 8.97 -7.98 7.58
C GLY A 156 9.86 -8.90 6.75
N GLY A 157 9.83 -8.74 5.40
CA GLY A 157 10.58 -9.57 4.47
C GLY A 157 10.05 -11.01 4.33
N ALA A 158 8.88 -11.32 4.91
CA ALA A 158 8.24 -12.62 4.86
C ALA A 158 7.11 -12.68 3.81
N SER A 159 6.55 -13.87 3.59
CA SER A 159 5.40 -14.08 2.69
C SER A 159 4.16 -13.30 3.13
N ASP A 160 3.98 -13.13 4.44
CA ASP A 160 2.89 -12.39 5.06
C ASP A 160 3.35 -11.70 6.36
N ALA A 161 2.60 -10.67 6.77
CA ALA A 161 2.96 -9.83 7.91
C ALA A 161 2.95 -10.58 9.26
N LEU A 162 2.10 -11.61 9.41
CA LEU A 162 2.07 -12.38 10.66
C LEU A 162 3.32 -13.24 10.81
N THR A 163 3.79 -13.85 9.73
CA THR A 163 5.06 -14.58 9.67
C THR A 163 6.26 -13.67 9.95
N GLY A 164 6.25 -12.46 9.38
CA GLY A 164 7.30 -11.44 9.59
C GLY A 164 7.13 -10.58 10.84
N CYS A 165 6.18 -10.91 11.71
CA CYS A 165 5.76 -10.07 12.84
C CYS A 165 6.91 -9.65 13.77
N GLU A 166 7.87 -10.52 14.02
CA GLU A 166 9.01 -10.22 14.89
C GLU A 166 9.95 -9.17 14.26
N VAL A 167 10.21 -9.28 12.95
CA VAL A 167 10.99 -8.27 12.22
C VAL A 167 10.22 -6.94 12.21
N ILE A 168 8.92 -6.96 11.97
CA ILE A 168 8.09 -5.74 12.02
C ILE A 168 8.16 -5.10 13.41
N ARG A 169 8.12 -5.87 14.48
CA ARG A 169 8.26 -5.38 15.87
C ARG A 169 9.60 -4.65 16.08
N GLN A 170 10.69 -5.23 15.57
CA GLN A 170 12.03 -4.63 15.65
C GLN A 170 12.08 -3.31 14.87
N LEU A 171 11.51 -3.29 13.65
CA LEU A 171 11.41 -2.09 12.81
C LEU A 171 10.56 -0.99 13.49
N VAL A 172 9.44 -1.35 14.12
CA VAL A 172 8.61 -0.39 14.90
C VAL A 172 9.43 0.22 16.05
N SER A 173 10.15 -0.61 16.80
CA SER A 173 11.02 -0.15 17.89
C SER A 173 12.13 0.77 17.39
N GLN A 174 12.78 0.42 16.27
CA GLN A 174 13.83 1.23 15.65
C GLN A 174 13.30 2.54 15.08
N ALA A 175 12.14 2.50 14.43
CA ALA A 175 11.50 3.67 13.83
C ALA A 175 11.18 4.77 14.85
N GLY A 176 10.68 4.39 16.01
CA GLY A 176 10.15 5.33 16.99
C GLY A 176 9.09 6.24 16.37
N ASP A 177 9.23 7.55 16.55
CA ASP A 177 8.35 8.55 15.95
C ASP A 177 8.87 9.13 14.62
N ARG A 178 10.01 8.63 14.11
CA ARG A 178 10.65 9.17 12.90
C ARG A 178 9.95 8.81 11.60
N ILE A 179 9.37 7.61 11.53
CA ILE A 179 8.67 7.08 10.37
C ILE A 179 7.58 6.10 10.82
N GLU A 180 6.42 6.06 10.16
CA GLU A 180 5.37 5.09 10.46
C GLU A 180 5.68 3.75 9.79
N VAL A 181 5.75 2.66 10.56
CA VAL A 181 5.82 1.30 10.04
C VAL A 181 4.40 0.77 9.90
N MET A 182 4.00 0.41 8.68
CA MET A 182 2.71 -0.13 8.35
C MET A 182 2.84 -1.60 7.93
N ALA A 183 2.12 -2.49 8.61
CA ALA A 183 2.14 -3.90 8.28
C ALA A 183 1.19 -4.23 7.13
N GLY A 184 1.65 -5.01 6.16
CA GLY A 184 0.84 -5.47 5.03
C GLY A 184 1.29 -6.81 4.47
N ALA A 185 0.51 -7.37 3.60
CA ALA A 185 0.49 -8.73 3.08
C ALA A 185 -0.20 -9.73 4.02
N GLY A 186 -1.26 -10.34 3.52
CA GLY A 186 -2.01 -11.36 4.23
C GLY A 186 -2.73 -10.90 5.49
N VAL A 187 -2.90 -9.59 5.69
CA VAL A 187 -3.64 -9.04 6.84
C VAL A 187 -5.14 -9.22 6.60
N ARG A 188 -5.82 -9.86 7.56
CA ARG A 188 -7.23 -10.24 7.51
C ARG A 188 -7.89 -10.03 8.89
N PRO A 189 -9.24 -10.01 8.94
CA PRO A 189 -9.96 -9.85 10.22
C PRO A 189 -9.61 -10.89 11.28
N ASP A 190 -9.25 -12.10 10.89
CA ASP A 190 -8.91 -13.21 11.78
C ASP A 190 -7.49 -13.14 12.37
N ASN A 191 -6.61 -12.29 11.83
CA ASN A 191 -5.23 -12.19 12.28
C ASN A 191 -4.75 -10.80 12.68
N VAL A 192 -5.48 -9.74 12.32
CA VAL A 192 -5.04 -8.35 12.51
C VAL A 192 -4.83 -7.99 13.98
N ALA A 193 -5.68 -8.43 14.88
CA ALA A 193 -5.55 -8.13 16.31
C ALA A 193 -4.27 -8.76 16.89
N ASP A 194 -3.95 -10.01 16.53
CA ASP A 194 -2.73 -10.69 16.96
C ASP A 194 -1.49 -10.01 16.36
N LEU A 195 -1.52 -9.68 15.08
CA LEU A 195 -0.46 -8.94 14.39
C LEU A 195 -0.16 -7.61 15.10
N MET A 196 -1.19 -6.80 15.38
CA MET A 196 -1.01 -5.49 16.01
C MET A 196 -0.46 -5.60 17.43
N ARG A 197 -0.99 -6.50 18.26
CA ARG A 197 -0.48 -6.72 19.63
C ARG A 197 0.98 -7.15 19.65
N ARG A 198 1.38 -8.04 18.73
CA ARG A 198 2.73 -8.60 18.70
C ARG A 198 3.76 -7.67 18.08
N SER A 199 3.38 -6.96 17.02
CA SER A 199 4.29 -6.07 16.28
C SER A 199 4.32 -4.64 16.83
N GLY A 200 3.25 -4.19 17.49
CA GLY A 200 3.11 -2.81 17.94
C GLY A 200 2.75 -1.81 16.83
N VAL A 201 2.40 -2.27 15.61
CA VAL A 201 1.99 -1.35 14.55
C VAL A 201 0.63 -0.73 14.87
N THR A 202 0.46 0.53 14.50
CA THR A 202 -0.80 1.27 14.59
C THR A 202 -1.45 1.50 13.22
N ALA A 203 -0.81 1.04 12.14
CA ALA A 203 -1.36 1.10 10.80
C ALA A 203 -1.21 -0.25 10.10
N VAL A 204 -2.25 -0.68 9.41
CA VAL A 204 -2.26 -1.91 8.64
C VAL A 204 -2.79 -1.66 7.22
N HIS A 205 -2.24 -2.42 6.28
CA HIS A 205 -2.61 -2.38 4.88
C HIS A 205 -3.22 -3.72 4.46
N SER A 206 -4.37 -3.66 3.79
CA SER A 206 -5.07 -4.86 3.31
C SER A 206 -5.87 -4.55 2.05
N SER A 207 -6.08 -5.54 1.18
CA SER A 207 -7.06 -5.44 0.10
C SER A 207 -8.51 -5.53 0.61
N CYS A 208 -8.72 -6.05 1.79
CA CYS A 208 -10.04 -6.32 2.36
C CYS A 208 -11.00 -6.93 1.34
N SER A 209 -10.51 -7.90 0.55
CA SER A 209 -11.23 -8.43 -0.60
C SER A 209 -11.87 -9.77 -0.32
N SER A 210 -13.04 -10.00 -0.94
CA SER A 210 -13.70 -11.30 -1.05
C SER A 210 -13.63 -11.83 -2.48
N ILE A 211 -13.94 -13.11 -2.67
CA ILE A 211 -14.06 -13.69 -4.01
C ILE A 211 -15.41 -13.22 -4.58
N GLU A 212 -15.36 -12.53 -5.72
CA GLU A 212 -16.59 -12.21 -6.44
C GLU A 212 -17.21 -13.48 -7.01
N PRO A 213 -18.49 -13.77 -6.73
CA PRO A 213 -19.20 -14.85 -7.39
C PRO A 213 -19.17 -14.63 -8.90
N ASP A 214 -19.09 -15.73 -9.66
CA ASP A 214 -19.17 -15.65 -11.13
C ASP A 214 -20.40 -14.85 -11.56
N ALA A 215 -20.18 -13.88 -12.44
CA ALA A 215 -21.29 -13.14 -13.02
C ALA A 215 -22.29 -14.13 -13.63
N PRO A 216 -23.59 -14.09 -13.26
CA PRO A 216 -24.55 -15.02 -13.78
C PRO A 216 -24.70 -14.86 -15.30
N GLY A 217 -24.58 -15.96 -16.04
CA GLY A 217 -24.81 -16.02 -17.47
C GLY A 217 -23.60 -16.37 -18.33
N ALA A 218 -23.90 -16.61 -19.63
CA ALA A 218 -22.92 -17.08 -20.62
C ALA A 218 -21.72 -16.12 -20.86
N LEU A 219 -21.85 -14.81 -20.56
CA LEU A 219 -20.82 -13.82 -20.79
C LEU A 219 -19.61 -14.02 -19.85
N GLY A 220 -19.83 -14.34 -18.57
CA GLY A 220 -18.74 -14.56 -17.61
C GLY A 220 -17.87 -15.76 -17.98
N GLY A 221 -18.49 -16.88 -18.36
CA GLY A 221 -17.78 -18.07 -18.82
C GLY A 221 -17.02 -17.83 -20.12
N HIS A 222 -17.62 -17.09 -21.06
CA HIS A 222 -16.97 -16.78 -22.34
C HIS A 222 -15.80 -15.80 -22.17
N ALA A 223 -15.95 -14.76 -21.37
CA ALA A 223 -14.88 -13.82 -21.06
C ALA A 223 -13.68 -14.49 -20.36
N ARG A 224 -13.96 -15.49 -19.50
CA ARG A 224 -12.93 -16.32 -18.87
C ARG A 224 -12.20 -17.21 -19.88
N ALA A 225 -12.95 -17.86 -20.78
CA ALA A 225 -12.37 -18.69 -21.84
C ALA A 225 -11.47 -17.87 -22.79
N LEU A 226 -11.77 -16.59 -22.97
CA LEU A 226 -10.97 -15.65 -23.75
C LEU A 226 -9.82 -15.00 -22.95
N GLY A 227 -9.66 -15.33 -21.66
CA GLY A 227 -8.61 -14.79 -20.81
C GLY A 227 -8.84 -13.34 -20.33
N PHE A 228 -10.04 -12.78 -20.50
CA PHE A 228 -10.39 -11.45 -19.99
C PHE A 228 -10.71 -11.44 -18.49
N TYR A 229 -10.99 -12.61 -17.92
CA TYR A 229 -11.31 -12.80 -16.51
C TYR A 229 -10.32 -13.78 -15.88
N PRO A 230 -9.69 -13.45 -14.75
CA PRO A 230 -8.84 -14.41 -14.03
C PRO A 230 -9.70 -15.55 -13.47
N THR A 231 -9.07 -16.68 -13.18
CA THR A 231 -9.74 -17.87 -12.60
C THR A 231 -10.36 -17.60 -11.23
N SER A 232 -9.82 -16.61 -10.49
CA SER A 232 -10.44 -16.08 -9.27
C SER A 232 -10.39 -14.54 -9.34
N HIS A 233 -11.56 -13.90 -9.37
CA HIS A 233 -11.66 -12.45 -9.28
C HIS A 233 -11.93 -12.07 -7.81
N ARG A 234 -11.11 -11.18 -7.27
CA ARG A 234 -11.30 -10.66 -5.92
C ARG A 234 -11.66 -9.19 -6.03
N VAL A 235 -12.65 -8.78 -5.25
CA VAL A 235 -13.13 -7.39 -5.19
C VAL A 235 -13.07 -6.89 -3.76
N THR A 236 -12.79 -5.61 -3.58
CA THR A 236 -12.85 -4.96 -2.27
C THR A 236 -14.27 -5.09 -1.70
N ASP A 237 -14.37 -5.47 -0.44
CA ASP A 237 -15.63 -5.80 0.22
C ASP A 237 -15.80 -4.97 1.50
N ALA A 238 -16.84 -4.13 1.51
CA ALA A 238 -17.18 -3.27 2.64
C ALA A 238 -17.47 -4.05 3.94
N GLN A 239 -17.96 -5.29 3.85
CA GLN A 239 -18.21 -6.13 5.03
C GLN A 239 -16.90 -6.63 5.62
N VAL A 240 -15.93 -7.00 4.77
CA VAL A 240 -14.57 -7.39 5.22
C VAL A 240 -13.88 -6.20 5.86
N ILE A 241 -14.05 -4.98 5.33
CA ILE A 241 -13.49 -3.75 5.92
C ILE A 241 -14.07 -3.51 7.30
N ARG A 242 -15.39 -3.59 7.47
CA ARG A 242 -16.06 -3.45 8.78
C ARG A 242 -15.59 -4.51 9.78
N ALA A 243 -15.46 -5.76 9.34
CA ALA A 243 -14.93 -6.84 10.18
C ALA A 243 -13.47 -6.59 10.59
N MET A 244 -12.64 -6.07 9.66
CA MET A 244 -11.26 -5.68 9.93
C MET A 244 -11.19 -4.59 11.01
N LEU A 245 -11.97 -3.52 10.86
CA LEU A 245 -12.01 -2.41 11.82
C LEU A 245 -12.48 -2.87 13.20
N ALA A 246 -13.50 -3.73 13.28
CA ALA A 246 -13.95 -4.32 14.55
C ALA A 246 -12.85 -5.16 15.21
N ALA A 247 -12.11 -5.96 14.44
CA ALA A 247 -11.00 -6.75 14.96
C ALA A 247 -9.81 -5.88 15.43
N MET A 248 -9.53 -4.77 14.73
CA MET A 248 -8.48 -3.81 15.13
C MET A 248 -8.80 -3.10 16.46
N GLN A 249 -10.07 -2.90 16.79
CA GLN A 249 -10.47 -2.32 18.07
C GLN A 249 -10.28 -3.27 19.27
N ALA A 250 -10.13 -4.56 19.00
CA ALA A 250 -9.89 -5.61 20.01
C ALA A 250 -8.40 -5.88 20.26
N ALA A 251 -7.48 -5.18 19.56
CA ALA A 251 -6.02 -5.30 19.69
C ALA A 251 -5.45 -4.41 20.83
#